data_a688de4037a34d0c5bfa4d57bda13344
#
_entry.id   a688de4037a34d0c5bfa4d57bda13344
#
_cell.length_a   1.000
_cell.length_b   1.000
_cell.length_c   1.000
_cell.angle_alpha   90.00
_cell.angle_beta   90.00
_cell.angle_gamma   90.00
#
_symmetry.space_group_name_H-M   'P 1'
#
loop_
_entity.id
_entity.type
_entity.pdbx_description
1 polymer ?
#
loop_
_entity_poly.entity_id
_entity_poly.type
_entity_poly.pdbx_seq_one_letter_code
_entity_poly.pdbx_strand_id
1 'polypeptide(L)'
;MSRGFLLHSRPFKESSVIAAFVTDTDGRIDLIVRSVRGKQGKKNKPILPFCLYELSWIGRGELKNLQSFEAVAAPVELHGYHLFSGLYLNELLYYLLPNLVEDAILMREYERAILQLSAQENMESTLRVFEAVLLQRLG
;
A
#
# COMPACT_ATOMS: atom_id res chain seq x y z
N MET A 1 -2.67 -7.67 -13.94
CA MET A 1 -1.50 -7.22 -13.21
C MET A 1 -1.68 -5.75 -12.84
N SER A 2 -1.49 -5.43 -11.58
CA SER A 2 -1.63 -4.06 -11.08
C SER A 2 -0.38 -3.60 -10.38
N ARG A 3 -0.21 -2.28 -10.27
CA ARG A 3 0.83 -1.68 -9.42
C ARG A 3 0.17 -1.11 -8.19
N GLY A 4 0.80 -1.30 -7.04
CA GLY A 4 0.23 -0.83 -5.80
C GLY A 4 1.21 -0.66 -4.67
N PHE A 5 0.74 0.03 -3.63
CA PHE A 5 1.47 0.26 -2.40
C PHE A 5 0.82 -0.50 -1.26
N LEU A 6 1.63 -1.09 -0.41
CA LEU A 6 1.16 -1.73 0.82
C LEU A 6 0.65 -0.67 1.79
N LEU A 7 -0.57 -0.83 2.27
CA LEU A 7 -1.16 0.05 3.28
C LEU A 7 -1.11 -0.54 4.67
N HIS A 8 -1.37 -1.85 4.79
CA HIS A 8 -1.53 -2.51 6.07
C HIS A 8 -1.40 -4.01 5.89
N SER A 9 -0.89 -4.69 6.90
CA SER A 9 -0.89 -6.15 6.92
C SER A 9 -1.30 -6.63 8.31
N ARG A 10 -2.00 -7.76 8.35
CA ARG A 10 -2.44 -8.38 9.59
C ARG A 10 -2.28 -9.90 9.51
N PRO A 11 -2.01 -10.56 10.64
CA PRO A 11 -1.88 -12.02 10.64
C PRO A 11 -3.16 -12.69 10.13
N PHE A 12 -2.99 -13.78 9.41
CA PHE A 12 -4.09 -14.58 8.90
C PHE A 12 -3.68 -16.04 8.97
N LYS A 13 -4.41 -16.83 9.76
CA LYS A 13 -4.04 -18.24 10.03
C LYS A 13 -2.60 -18.34 10.54
N GLU A 14 -2.01 -19.51 10.51
CA GLU A 14 -0.71 -19.76 11.16
C GLU A 14 0.50 -19.23 10.38
N SER A 15 0.39 -19.19 9.05
CA SER A 15 1.56 -18.92 8.21
C SER A 15 1.31 -17.90 7.12
N SER A 16 0.27 -17.09 7.27
CA SER A 16 -0.11 -16.12 6.25
C SER A 16 -0.38 -14.77 6.86
N VAL A 17 -0.40 -13.75 6.01
CA VAL A 17 -0.91 -12.42 6.37
C VAL A 17 -1.90 -11.98 5.31
N ILE A 18 -2.81 -11.09 5.69
CA ILE A 18 -3.63 -10.38 4.73
C ILE A 18 -2.99 -9.01 4.56
N ALA A 19 -2.57 -8.72 3.34
CA ALA A 19 -1.96 -7.45 2.99
C ALA A 19 -2.93 -6.61 2.17
N ALA A 20 -3.22 -5.40 2.65
CA ALA A 20 -4.06 -4.46 1.95
C ALA A 20 -3.20 -3.54 1.11
N PHE A 21 -3.55 -3.40 -0.17
CA PHE A 21 -2.86 -2.55 -1.12
C PHE A 21 -3.81 -1.52 -1.71
N VAL A 22 -3.29 -0.33 -1.99
CA VAL A 22 -3.94 0.59 -2.91
C VAL A 22 -3.30 0.39 -4.28
N THR A 23 -4.13 0.15 -5.30
CA THR A 23 -3.65 -0.17 -6.64
C THR A 23 -4.12 0.84 -7.66
N ASP A 24 -3.45 0.85 -8.82
CA ASP A 24 -3.75 1.78 -9.90
C ASP A 24 -5.03 1.43 -10.67
N THR A 25 -5.31 0.14 -10.85
CA THR A 25 -6.44 -0.30 -11.69
C THR A 25 -7.55 -1.02 -10.95
N ASP A 26 -7.29 -1.51 -9.74
CA ASP A 26 -8.25 -2.34 -8.99
C ASP A 26 -8.67 -1.73 -7.66
N GLY A 27 -8.26 -0.48 -7.39
CA GLY A 27 -8.57 0.19 -6.14
C GLY A 27 -7.87 -0.46 -4.96
N ARG A 28 -8.53 -0.45 -3.80
CA ARG A 28 -8.01 -1.14 -2.63
C ARG A 28 -8.35 -2.62 -2.70
N ILE A 29 -7.35 -3.46 -2.59
CA ILE A 29 -7.51 -4.92 -2.57
C ILE A 29 -6.81 -5.51 -1.37
N ASP A 30 -7.37 -6.61 -0.86
CA ASP A 30 -6.77 -7.37 0.23
C ASP A 30 -6.30 -8.71 -0.33
N LEU A 31 -5.03 -9.03 -0.12
CA LEU A 31 -4.41 -10.22 -0.68
C LEU A 31 -3.86 -11.09 0.45
N ILE A 32 -4.08 -12.39 0.34
CA ILE A 32 -3.45 -13.36 1.22
C ILE A 32 -2.01 -13.55 0.75
N VAL A 33 -1.07 -13.27 1.63
CA VAL A 33 0.35 -13.48 1.38
C VAL A 33 0.81 -14.62 2.27
N ARG A 34 1.18 -15.72 1.66
CA ARG A 34 1.69 -16.84 2.41
C ARG A 34 3.15 -16.59 2.77
N SER A 35 3.45 -16.73 4.06
CA SER A 35 4.82 -16.73 4.54
C SER A 35 5.44 -18.08 4.13
N VAL A 36 5.82 -18.20 2.88
CA VAL A 36 6.48 -19.41 2.43
C VAL A 36 7.93 -19.33 2.84
N ARG A 37 8.33 -20.18 3.77
CA ARG A 37 9.73 -20.57 3.82
C ARG A 37 9.97 -21.31 2.51
N GLY A 38 10.66 -20.64 1.60
CA GLY A 38 11.00 -21.28 0.35
C GLY A 38 11.68 -22.61 0.60
N LYS A 39 11.46 -23.55 -0.27
CA LYS A 39 12.27 -24.76 -0.34
C LYS A 39 13.73 -24.30 -0.32
N GLN A 40 14.53 -24.79 0.62
CA GLN A 40 15.93 -24.42 0.83
C GLN A 40 16.18 -23.21 1.73
N GLY A 41 15.23 -22.85 2.60
CA GLY A 41 15.45 -21.79 3.58
C GLY A 41 15.48 -20.37 3.03
N LYS A 42 15.11 -20.17 1.77
CA LYS A 42 14.98 -18.83 1.21
C LYS A 42 13.71 -18.19 1.77
N LYS A 43 13.89 -17.18 2.58
CA LYS A 43 12.79 -16.37 3.06
C LYS A 43 12.26 -15.54 1.90
N ASN A 44 10.95 -15.44 1.79
CA ASN A 44 10.34 -14.47 0.89
C ASN A 44 10.80 -13.08 1.31
N LYS A 45 11.08 -12.24 0.30
CA LYS A 45 11.39 -10.84 0.56
C LYS A 45 10.20 -10.20 1.25
N PRO A 46 10.42 -9.36 2.27
CA PRO A 46 9.32 -8.67 2.90
C PRO A 46 8.69 -7.66 1.94
N ILE A 47 7.38 -7.49 2.06
CA ILE A 47 6.67 -6.42 1.37
C ILE A 47 6.75 -5.19 2.25
N LEU A 48 7.28 -4.11 1.71
CA LEU A 48 7.55 -2.88 2.46
C LEU A 48 6.50 -1.81 2.16
N PRO A 49 6.15 -0.98 3.14
CA PRO A 49 5.38 0.22 2.87
C PRO A 49 6.19 1.22 2.03
N PHE A 50 5.50 2.13 1.38
CA PHE A 50 6.11 3.21 0.57
C PHE A 50 6.94 2.71 -0.61
N CYS A 51 6.71 1.48 -1.03
CA CYS A 51 7.34 0.87 -2.19
C CYS A 51 6.27 0.49 -3.20
N LEU A 52 6.46 0.87 -4.43
CA LEU A 52 5.54 0.53 -5.51
C LEU A 52 5.89 -0.86 -6.05
N TYR A 53 4.92 -1.76 -6.02
CA TYR A 53 5.10 -3.14 -6.50
C TYR A 53 4.23 -3.42 -7.70
N GLU A 54 4.74 -4.20 -8.63
CA GLU A 54 3.91 -4.93 -9.59
C GLU A 54 3.38 -6.17 -8.89
N LEU A 55 2.05 -6.33 -8.91
CA LEU A 55 1.35 -7.39 -8.18
C LEU A 55 0.61 -8.29 -9.15
N SER A 56 0.68 -9.58 -8.94
CA SER A 56 -0.21 -10.52 -9.59
C SER A 56 -0.83 -11.44 -8.55
N TRP A 57 -2.09 -11.78 -8.77
CA TRP A 57 -2.84 -12.61 -7.83
C TRP A 57 -3.78 -13.55 -8.57
N ILE A 58 -4.22 -14.56 -7.85
CA ILE A 58 -5.19 -15.54 -8.33
C ILE A 58 -6.29 -15.72 -7.30
N GLY A 59 -7.42 -16.17 -7.75
CA GLY A 59 -8.54 -16.50 -6.87
C GLY A 59 -9.80 -15.75 -7.25
N ARG A 60 -10.88 -16.15 -6.59
CA ARG A 60 -12.21 -15.56 -6.77
C ARG A 60 -12.68 -14.96 -5.45
N GLY A 61 -13.59 -14.00 -5.53
CA GLY A 61 -14.14 -13.35 -4.36
C GLY A 61 -13.32 -12.19 -3.87
N GLU A 62 -13.59 -11.75 -2.66
CA GLU A 62 -12.99 -10.54 -2.10
C GLU A 62 -11.55 -10.76 -1.65
N LEU A 63 -11.23 -11.98 -1.22
CA LEU A 63 -9.93 -12.30 -0.69
C LEU A 63 -9.21 -13.21 -1.67
N LYS A 64 -8.21 -12.65 -2.34
CA LYS A 64 -7.44 -13.34 -3.36
C LYS A 64 -6.05 -13.67 -2.86
N ASN A 65 -5.36 -14.55 -3.55
CA ASN A 65 -4.02 -14.99 -3.16
C ASN A 65 -2.97 -14.29 -4.00
N LEU A 66 -2.03 -13.61 -3.34
CA LEU A 66 -0.89 -13.00 -4.03
C LEU A 66 -0.03 -14.11 -4.62
N GLN A 67 0.21 -14.04 -5.91
CA GLN A 67 1.03 -15.01 -6.63
C GLN A 67 2.47 -14.53 -6.77
N SER A 68 2.66 -13.26 -7.11
CA SER A 68 3.98 -12.68 -7.23
C SER A 68 3.96 -11.20 -6.97
N PHE A 69 5.07 -10.66 -6.52
CA PHE A 69 5.25 -9.23 -6.36
C PHE A 69 6.70 -8.86 -6.68
N GLU A 70 6.88 -7.73 -7.31
CA GLU A 70 8.19 -7.22 -7.68
C GLU A 70 8.24 -5.72 -7.54
N ALA A 71 9.27 -5.21 -6.87
CA ALA A 71 9.42 -3.77 -6.68
C ALA A 71 9.70 -3.10 -8.03
N VAL A 72 8.94 -2.04 -8.33
CA VAL A 72 9.15 -1.23 -9.52
C VAL A 72 10.35 -0.32 -9.36
N ALA A 73 10.58 0.14 -8.13
CA ALA A 73 11.66 1.03 -7.77
C ALA A 73 12.01 0.82 -6.30
N ALA A 74 13.08 1.45 -5.84
CA ALA A 74 13.43 1.43 -4.43
C ALA A 74 12.31 2.07 -3.58
N PRO A 75 12.11 1.61 -2.33
CA PRO A 75 11.13 2.24 -1.46
C PRO A 75 11.47 3.71 -1.22
N VAL A 76 10.42 4.52 -1.07
CA VAL A 76 10.59 5.91 -0.62
C VAL A 76 11.00 5.88 0.84
N GLU A 77 12.11 6.52 1.17
CA GLU A 77 12.62 6.54 2.53
C GLU A 77 12.00 7.66 3.34
N LEU A 78 11.38 7.28 4.47
CA LEU A 78 10.79 8.21 5.42
C LEU A 78 11.41 7.98 6.80
N HIS A 79 11.73 9.07 7.50
CA HIS A 79 12.38 9.01 8.80
C HIS A 79 11.67 9.87 9.82
N GLY A 80 11.76 9.47 11.10
CA GLY A 80 11.26 10.27 12.21
C GLY A 80 9.77 10.60 12.08
N TYR A 81 9.43 11.85 12.29
CA TYR A 81 8.05 12.30 12.21
C TYR A 81 7.46 12.16 10.80
N HIS A 82 8.29 12.25 9.77
CA HIS A 82 7.84 12.05 8.39
C HIS A 82 7.42 10.59 8.15
N LEU A 83 8.08 9.64 8.79
CA LEU A 83 7.66 8.25 8.75
C LEU A 83 6.28 8.06 9.39
N PHE A 84 6.07 8.63 10.58
CA PHE A 84 4.76 8.57 11.23
C PHE A 84 3.67 9.20 10.37
N SER A 85 3.99 10.31 9.72
CA SER A 85 3.05 10.95 8.80
C SER A 85 2.70 10.05 7.63
N GLY A 86 3.68 9.37 7.04
CA GLY A 86 3.43 8.40 5.97
C GLY A 86 2.56 7.23 6.42
N LEU A 87 2.82 6.70 7.61
CA LEU A 87 2.00 5.63 8.19
C LEU A 87 0.57 6.11 8.45
N TYR A 88 0.40 7.35 8.85
CA TYR A 88 -0.92 7.96 9.00
C TYR A 88 -1.68 7.99 7.66
N LEU A 89 -1.02 8.37 6.57
CA LEU A 89 -1.64 8.33 5.25
C LEU A 89 -2.08 6.92 4.88
N ASN A 90 -1.25 5.92 5.17
CA ASN A 90 -1.59 4.52 4.94
C ASN A 90 -2.85 4.12 5.72
N GLU A 91 -2.95 4.52 6.98
CA GLU A 91 -4.14 4.24 7.79
C GLU A 91 -5.39 4.90 7.24
N LEU A 92 -5.30 6.15 6.81
CA LEU A 92 -6.43 6.84 6.22
C LEU A 92 -6.96 6.08 5.00
N LEU A 93 -6.08 5.67 4.11
CA LEU A 93 -6.49 4.91 2.94
C LEU A 93 -7.04 3.54 3.32
N TYR A 94 -6.41 2.88 4.28
CA TYR A 94 -6.85 1.57 4.71
C TYR A 94 -8.27 1.59 5.29
N TYR A 95 -8.58 2.57 6.13
CA TYR A 95 -9.88 2.62 6.80
C TYR A 95 -10.96 3.31 5.98
N LEU A 96 -10.61 4.23 5.10
CA LEU A 96 -11.60 5.07 4.42
C LEU A 96 -11.87 4.65 2.98
N LEU A 97 -10.94 3.99 2.30
CA LEU A 97 -11.18 3.57 0.92
C LEU A 97 -12.08 2.34 0.88
N PRO A 98 -13.16 2.39 0.09
CA PRO A 98 -13.93 1.17 -0.18
C PRO A 98 -13.11 0.21 -1.04
N ASN A 99 -13.36 -1.09 -0.85
CA ASN A 99 -12.70 -2.12 -1.65
C ASN A 99 -13.11 -2.02 -3.11
N LEU A 100 -12.16 -2.26 -4.00
CA LEU A 100 -12.37 -2.40 -5.43
C LEU A 100 -12.91 -1.15 -6.14
N VAL A 101 -12.75 0.02 -5.52
CA VAL A 101 -13.09 1.28 -6.15
C VAL A 101 -11.82 1.92 -6.70
N GLU A 102 -11.71 1.93 -8.01
CA GLU A 102 -10.56 2.48 -8.71
C GLU A 102 -10.55 4.01 -8.61
N ASP A 103 -9.41 4.58 -8.24
CA ASP A 103 -9.23 6.03 -8.22
C ASP A 103 -7.76 6.37 -8.49
N ALA A 104 -7.45 6.60 -9.76
CA ALA A 104 -6.09 6.93 -10.19
C ALA A 104 -5.62 8.29 -9.67
N ILE A 105 -6.53 9.22 -9.46
CA ILE A 105 -6.20 10.55 -8.91
C ILE A 105 -5.73 10.40 -7.48
N LEU A 106 -6.44 9.64 -6.68
CA LEU A 106 -6.09 9.44 -5.28
C LEU A 106 -4.76 8.71 -5.15
N MET A 107 -4.50 7.74 -6.00
CA MET A 107 -3.22 7.04 -5.96
C MET A 107 -2.05 7.97 -6.30
N ARG A 108 -2.21 8.85 -7.28
CA ARG A 108 -1.19 9.85 -7.62
C ARG A 108 -0.97 10.83 -6.48
N GLU A 109 -2.03 11.24 -5.80
CA GLU A 109 -1.94 12.14 -4.65
C GLU A 109 -1.21 11.47 -3.47
N TYR A 110 -1.47 10.19 -3.25
CA TYR A 110 -0.75 9.43 -2.24
C TYR A 110 0.76 9.40 -2.56
N GLU A 111 1.10 9.05 -3.78
CA GLU A 111 2.50 8.99 -4.21
C GLU A 111 3.18 10.36 -4.08
N ARG A 112 2.49 11.41 -4.51
CA ARG A 112 3.00 12.77 -4.36
C ARG A 112 3.26 13.12 -2.90
N ALA A 113 2.32 12.77 -2.02
CA ALA A 113 2.44 13.05 -0.59
C ALA A 113 3.65 12.35 0.03
N ILE A 114 3.85 11.05 -0.26
CA ILE A 114 5.00 10.34 0.32
C ILE A 114 6.33 10.86 -0.23
N LEU A 115 6.37 11.31 -1.47
CA LEU A 115 7.57 11.93 -2.03
C LEU A 115 7.87 13.28 -1.38
N GLN A 116 6.85 14.08 -1.10
CA GLN A 116 7.04 15.33 -0.36
C GLN A 116 7.53 15.09 1.07
N LEU A 117 7.00 14.08 1.73
CA LEU A 117 7.47 13.70 3.06
C LEU A 117 8.93 13.23 3.02
N SER A 118 9.32 12.49 1.99
CA SER A 118 10.69 12.04 1.81
C SER A 118 11.65 13.21 1.58
N ALA A 119 11.19 14.23 0.87
CA ALA A 119 11.96 15.45 0.63
C ALA A 119 11.98 16.39 1.85
N GLN A 120 11.37 15.98 2.95
CA GLN A 120 11.27 16.75 4.20
C GLN A 120 10.60 18.12 4.03
N GLU A 121 9.65 18.18 3.11
CA GLU A 121 8.80 19.36 2.97
C GLU A 121 7.85 19.47 4.16
N ASN A 122 7.15 20.60 4.24
CA ASN A 122 6.27 20.88 5.36
C ASN A 122 5.24 19.75 5.55
N MET A 123 5.36 19.01 6.66
CA MET A 123 4.51 17.86 6.94
C MET A 123 3.04 18.26 7.03
N GLU A 124 2.74 19.32 7.76
CA GLU A 124 1.37 19.74 7.99
C GLU A 124 0.68 20.08 6.67
N SER A 125 1.34 20.87 5.84
CA SER A 125 0.83 21.23 4.53
C SER A 125 0.59 19.99 3.65
N THR A 126 1.56 19.08 3.62
CA THR A 126 1.45 17.86 2.85
C THR A 126 0.24 17.02 3.30
N LEU A 127 0.07 16.85 4.60
CA LEU A 127 -1.04 16.07 5.14
C LEU A 127 -2.39 16.75 4.88
N ARG A 128 -2.47 18.07 5.06
CA ARG A 128 -3.74 18.80 4.83
C ARG A 128 -4.18 18.74 3.37
N VAL A 129 -3.23 18.84 2.43
CA VAL A 129 -3.54 18.73 1.00
C VAL A 129 -4.05 17.32 0.67
N PHE A 130 -3.38 16.30 1.19
CA PHE A 130 -3.81 14.92 0.96
C PHE A 130 -5.21 14.66 1.54
N GLU A 131 -5.44 15.08 2.79
CA GLU A 131 -6.73 14.91 3.45
C GLU A 131 -7.85 15.60 2.67
N ALA A 132 -7.59 16.80 2.16
CA ALA A 132 -8.58 17.52 1.37
C ALA A 132 -8.94 16.78 0.08
N VAL A 133 -7.94 16.24 -0.62
CA VAL A 133 -8.19 15.45 -1.83
C VAL A 133 -8.96 14.17 -1.48
N LEU A 134 -8.56 13.49 -0.42
CA LEU A 134 -9.23 12.26 0.02
C LEU A 134 -10.70 12.52 0.33
N LEU A 135 -11.00 13.56 1.12
CA LEU A 135 -12.39 13.91 1.46
C LEU A 135 -13.21 14.25 0.22
N GLN A 136 -12.62 14.99 -0.70
CA GLN A 136 -13.28 15.36 -1.94
C GLN A 136 -13.59 14.11 -2.80
N ARG A 137 -12.66 13.15 -2.86
CA ARG A 137 -12.84 11.94 -3.65
C ARG A 137 -13.83 10.97 -3.02
N LEU A 138 -13.96 10.98 -1.71
CA LEU A 138 -14.89 10.10 -0.98
C LEU A 138 -16.30 10.69 -0.86
N GLY A 139 -16.40 11.98 -0.89
CA GLY A 139 -17.69 12.69 -0.79
C GLY A 139 -18.29 12.93 -2.15
#